data_ff87e1ee8d382c8745c7082de43b9f60
#
_entry.id   ff87e1ee8d382c8745c7082de43b9f60
#
_cell.length_a   1.000
_cell.length_b   1.000
_cell.length_c   1.000
_cell.angle_alpha   90.00
_cell.angle_beta   90.00
_cell.angle_gamma   90.00
#
_symmetry.space_group_name_H-M   'P 1'
#
loop_
_entity.id
_entity.type
_entity.pdbx_description
1 polymer ?
#
loop_
_entity_poly.entity_id
_entity_poly.type
_entity_poly.pdbx_seq_one_letter_code
_entity_poly.pdbx_strand_id
1 'polypeptide(L)'
;MDPESNQALTDEWKAEAGLLLSSQLLLEYNAFYFYAACAAHFGNPNVCLKGLERFFKESSLDENEHAQRIINFMNMRSLNIEFRTIEAPDIKRYEKTSDILKASKEFEQTVLNNILTVSEIAAKAGDGSIVEFFEDFIAEQVKSISEFNDLYVNCVRCGDDGMGLFLFDQSLLK
;
A
#
# COMPACT_ATOMS: atom_id res chain seq x y z
N MET A 1 10.16 -35.92 22.16
CA MET A 1 9.36 -34.84 21.57
C MET A 1 8.85 -34.00 22.72
N ASP A 2 9.56 -32.91 23.00
CA ASP A 2 9.16 -32.02 24.10
C ASP A 2 7.89 -31.22 23.71
N PRO A 3 6.87 -31.17 24.59
CA PRO A 3 5.62 -30.46 24.33
C PRO A 3 5.68 -28.96 24.69
N GLU A 4 6.86 -28.34 24.76
CA GLU A 4 7.02 -26.96 25.29
C GLU A 4 7.30 -25.89 24.24
N SER A 5 6.87 -26.03 23.00
CA SER A 5 7.07 -24.98 21.99
C SER A 5 5.87 -24.03 21.80
N ASN A 6 4.93 -23.99 22.73
CA ASN A 6 3.89 -22.95 22.74
C ASN A 6 4.21 -21.91 23.82
N GLN A 7 5.37 -21.25 23.67
CA GLN A 7 5.73 -20.13 24.54
C GLN A 7 4.75 -19.00 24.31
N ALA A 8 3.88 -18.76 25.30
CA ALA A 8 2.98 -17.60 25.26
C ALA A 8 3.84 -16.33 25.06
N LEU A 9 3.52 -15.56 24.02
CA LEU A 9 4.22 -14.32 23.73
C LEU A 9 4.18 -13.40 24.94
N THR A 10 5.31 -12.80 25.30
CA THR A 10 5.41 -11.90 26.45
C THR A 10 4.54 -10.65 26.24
N ASP A 11 4.10 -10.01 27.33
CA ASP A 11 3.31 -8.78 27.24
C ASP A 11 4.15 -7.65 26.61
N GLU A 12 5.46 -7.64 26.82
CA GLU A 12 6.39 -6.72 26.15
C GLU A 12 6.40 -6.91 24.65
N TRP A 13 6.46 -8.17 24.18
CA TRP A 13 6.41 -8.45 22.74
C TRP A 13 5.05 -8.07 22.13
N LYS A 14 3.95 -8.32 22.83
CA LYS A 14 2.61 -7.90 22.36
C LYS A 14 2.52 -6.38 22.20
N ALA A 15 3.09 -5.62 23.13
CA ALA A 15 3.15 -4.17 23.02
C ALA A 15 3.98 -3.72 21.81
N GLU A 16 5.16 -4.31 21.62
CA GLU A 16 6.03 -4.02 20.45
C GLU A 16 5.36 -4.41 19.13
N ALA A 17 4.79 -5.61 19.03
CA ALA A 17 4.06 -6.08 17.86
C ALA A 17 2.87 -5.17 17.51
N GLY A 18 2.15 -4.67 18.53
CA GLY A 18 1.09 -3.68 18.36
C GLY A 18 1.59 -2.39 17.71
N LEU A 19 2.73 -1.86 18.13
CA LEU A 19 3.34 -0.66 17.54
C LEU A 19 3.82 -0.90 16.11
N LEU A 20 4.47 -2.05 15.85
CA LEU A 20 4.97 -2.42 14.52
C LEU A 20 3.83 -2.56 13.52
N LEU A 21 2.76 -3.29 13.87
CA LEU A 21 1.59 -3.45 13.01
C LEU A 21 0.80 -2.14 12.83
N SER A 22 0.74 -1.29 13.87
CA SER A 22 0.15 0.05 13.76
C SER A 22 0.94 0.96 12.82
N SER A 23 2.26 0.77 12.70
CA SER A 23 3.07 1.51 11.71
C SER A 23 2.74 1.08 10.27
N GLN A 24 2.52 -0.22 10.04
CA GLN A 24 2.07 -0.71 8.74
C GLN A 24 0.65 -0.22 8.43
N LEU A 25 -0.26 -0.30 9.39
CA LEU A 25 -1.63 0.22 9.26
C LEU A 25 -1.64 1.70 8.83
N LEU A 26 -0.74 2.52 9.39
CA LEU A 26 -0.60 3.92 8.99
C LEU A 26 -0.19 4.04 7.51
N LEU A 27 0.71 3.19 7.01
CA LEU A 27 1.14 3.21 5.61
C LEU A 27 -0.02 2.83 4.68
N GLU A 28 -0.81 1.81 4.99
CA GLU A 28 -1.99 1.43 4.20
C GLU A 28 -3.01 2.58 4.13
N TYR A 29 -3.30 3.23 5.25
CA TYR A 29 -4.21 4.39 5.24
C TYR A 29 -3.65 5.61 4.51
N ASN A 30 -2.33 5.83 4.54
CA ASN A 30 -1.71 6.88 3.74
C ASN A 30 -1.78 6.54 2.24
N ALA A 31 -1.56 5.29 1.85
CA ALA A 31 -1.71 4.80 0.47
C ALA A 31 -3.17 4.96 0.00
N PHE A 32 -4.13 4.47 0.79
CA PHE A 32 -5.56 4.67 0.55
C PHE A 32 -5.90 6.14 0.23
N TYR A 33 -5.46 7.05 1.09
CA TYR A 33 -5.79 8.48 0.95
C TYR A 33 -5.06 9.12 -0.23
N PHE A 34 -3.81 8.73 -0.46
CA PHE A 34 -3.04 9.18 -1.62
C PHE A 34 -3.70 8.73 -2.94
N TYR A 35 -4.09 7.47 -3.07
CA TYR A 35 -4.74 6.96 -4.28
C TYR A 35 -6.15 7.52 -4.46
N ALA A 36 -6.90 7.74 -3.38
CA ALA A 36 -8.19 8.45 -3.47
C ALA A 36 -8.02 9.87 -4.01
N ALA A 37 -6.98 10.58 -3.59
CA ALA A 37 -6.68 11.92 -4.10
C ALA A 37 -6.20 11.90 -5.57
N CYS A 38 -5.43 10.89 -5.98
CA CYS A 38 -5.06 10.66 -7.39
C CYS A 38 -6.31 10.40 -8.25
N ALA A 39 -7.21 9.53 -7.79
CA ALA A 39 -8.47 9.27 -8.48
C ALA A 39 -9.31 10.55 -8.66
N ALA A 40 -9.43 11.36 -7.60
CA ALA A 40 -10.13 12.64 -7.66
C ALA A 40 -9.47 13.63 -8.64
N HIS A 41 -8.14 13.65 -8.71
CA HIS A 41 -7.38 14.47 -9.67
C HIS A 41 -7.69 14.05 -11.10
N PHE A 42 -7.53 12.75 -11.44
CA PHE A 42 -7.76 12.25 -12.80
C PHE A 42 -9.23 12.30 -13.21
N GLY A 43 -10.16 12.17 -12.25
CA GLY A 43 -11.59 12.32 -12.45
C GLY A 43 -12.06 13.77 -12.67
N ASN A 44 -11.23 14.78 -12.34
CA ASN A 44 -11.57 16.19 -12.51
C ASN A 44 -11.87 16.49 -13.99
N PRO A 45 -12.97 17.23 -14.30
CA PRO A 45 -13.33 17.54 -15.69
C PRO A 45 -12.26 18.25 -16.52
N ASN A 46 -11.33 18.97 -15.88
CA ASN A 46 -10.23 19.65 -16.55
C ASN A 46 -9.04 18.72 -16.86
N VAL A 47 -8.98 17.53 -16.26
CA VAL A 47 -7.97 16.49 -16.51
C VAL A 47 -8.56 15.37 -17.35
N CYS A 48 -9.68 14.80 -16.91
CA CYS A 48 -10.54 13.87 -17.64
C CYS A 48 -9.82 12.62 -18.17
N LEU A 49 -9.03 11.96 -17.32
CA LEU A 49 -8.33 10.69 -17.61
C LEU A 49 -9.06 9.55 -16.87
N LYS A 50 -10.07 9.00 -17.51
CA LYS A 50 -11.03 8.05 -16.88
C LYS A 50 -10.46 6.67 -16.61
N GLY A 51 -9.47 6.25 -17.36
CA GLY A 51 -8.75 5.01 -17.12
C GLY A 51 -7.92 5.09 -15.84
N LEU A 52 -7.17 6.18 -15.68
CA LEU A 52 -6.40 6.45 -14.46
C LEU A 52 -7.30 6.73 -13.24
N GLU A 53 -8.42 7.47 -13.42
CA GLU A 53 -9.41 7.64 -12.35
C GLU A 53 -9.89 6.29 -11.82
N ARG A 54 -10.28 5.36 -12.71
CA ARG A 54 -10.73 4.02 -12.32
C ARG A 54 -9.64 3.24 -11.63
N PHE A 55 -8.44 3.20 -12.23
CA PHE A 55 -7.30 2.47 -11.69
C PHE A 55 -6.97 2.92 -10.26
N PHE A 56 -6.78 4.22 -10.04
CA PHE A 56 -6.48 4.73 -8.70
C PHE A 56 -7.62 4.59 -7.70
N LYS A 57 -8.87 4.57 -8.17
CA LYS A 57 -10.00 4.29 -7.30
C LYS A 57 -10.00 2.84 -6.82
N GLU A 58 -9.71 1.89 -7.72
CA GLU A 58 -9.58 0.47 -7.38
C GLU A 58 -8.40 0.28 -6.42
N SER A 59 -7.21 0.82 -6.74
CA SER A 59 -6.05 0.78 -5.84
C SER A 59 -6.35 1.34 -4.45
N SER A 60 -7.08 2.47 -4.37
CA SER A 60 -7.49 3.04 -3.07
C SER A 60 -8.36 2.07 -2.26
N LEU A 61 -9.28 1.35 -2.89
CA LEU A 61 -10.12 0.37 -2.20
C LEU A 61 -9.31 -0.83 -1.70
N ASP A 62 -8.35 -1.28 -2.49
CA ASP A 62 -7.44 -2.38 -2.12
C ASP A 62 -6.62 -2.02 -0.87
N GLU A 63 -6.10 -0.79 -0.79
CA GLU A 63 -5.36 -0.32 0.40
C GLU A 63 -6.25 -0.23 1.66
N ASN A 64 -7.52 0.16 1.50
CA ASN A 64 -8.46 0.10 2.61
C ASN A 64 -8.73 -1.35 3.06
N GLU A 65 -8.79 -2.31 2.13
CA GLU A 65 -8.93 -3.73 2.47
C GLU A 65 -7.70 -4.24 3.21
N HIS A 66 -6.48 -3.88 2.78
CA HIS A 66 -5.23 -4.19 3.47
C HIS A 66 -5.25 -3.67 4.91
N ALA A 67 -5.65 -2.41 5.11
CA ALA A 67 -5.80 -1.83 6.44
C ALA A 67 -6.79 -2.62 7.33
N GLN A 68 -7.94 -3.05 6.78
CA GLN A 68 -8.91 -3.86 7.52
C GLN A 68 -8.37 -5.26 7.85
N ARG A 69 -7.61 -5.90 6.96
CA ARG A 69 -6.94 -7.19 7.22
C ARG A 69 -6.00 -7.07 8.42
N ILE A 70 -5.19 -6.00 8.48
CA ILE A 70 -4.28 -5.74 9.61
C ILE A 70 -5.06 -5.54 10.92
N ILE A 71 -6.10 -4.71 10.90
CA ILE A 71 -6.96 -4.48 12.10
C ILE A 71 -7.56 -5.79 12.60
N ASN A 72 -8.11 -6.60 11.70
CA ASN A 72 -8.72 -7.89 12.06
C ASN A 72 -7.68 -8.85 12.66
N PHE A 73 -6.49 -8.94 12.08
CA PHE A 73 -5.40 -9.75 12.61
C PHE A 73 -4.97 -9.28 14.01
N MET A 74 -4.79 -7.97 14.20
CA MET A 74 -4.43 -7.39 15.51
C MET A 74 -5.51 -7.68 16.58
N ASN A 75 -6.79 -7.53 16.20
CA ASN A 75 -7.90 -7.85 17.09
C ASN A 75 -7.95 -9.34 17.49
N MET A 76 -7.77 -10.26 16.52
CA MET A 76 -7.71 -11.70 16.82
C MET A 76 -6.60 -12.06 17.82
N ARG A 77 -5.52 -11.29 17.80
CA ARG A 77 -4.36 -11.50 18.69
C ARG A 77 -4.40 -10.67 19.96
N SER A 78 -5.46 -9.88 20.17
CA SER A 78 -5.58 -8.95 21.30
C SER A 78 -4.40 -7.98 21.41
N LEU A 79 -3.90 -7.51 20.26
CA LEU A 79 -2.87 -6.49 20.18
C LEU A 79 -3.49 -5.09 20.25
N ASN A 80 -2.78 -4.15 20.86
CA ASN A 80 -3.23 -2.77 20.91
C ASN A 80 -3.04 -2.09 19.55
N ILE A 81 -4.09 -1.40 19.07
CA ILE A 81 -4.07 -0.68 17.79
C ILE A 81 -3.93 0.81 18.06
N GLU A 82 -2.87 1.43 17.53
CA GLU A 82 -2.68 2.88 17.56
C GLU A 82 -3.07 3.51 16.22
N PHE A 83 -4.18 4.23 16.18
CA PHE A 83 -4.50 5.09 15.05
C PHE A 83 -3.69 6.38 15.11
N ARG A 84 -3.04 6.71 14.01
CA ARG A 84 -2.22 7.92 13.87
C ARG A 84 -2.81 8.84 12.82
N THR A 85 -2.43 10.11 12.87
CA THR A 85 -2.86 11.11 11.89
C THR A 85 -2.30 10.76 10.51
N ILE A 86 -3.18 10.73 9.51
CA ILE A 86 -2.82 10.69 8.09
C ILE A 86 -2.78 12.11 7.54
N GLU A 87 -1.78 12.43 6.73
CA GLU A 87 -1.64 13.75 6.13
C GLU A 87 -2.35 13.82 4.78
N ALA A 88 -2.90 15.00 4.48
CA ALA A 88 -3.55 15.22 3.18
C ALA A 88 -2.51 15.20 2.06
N PRO A 89 -2.69 14.36 1.02
CA PRO A 89 -1.75 14.29 -0.08
C PRO A 89 -1.80 15.57 -0.93
N ASP A 90 -0.62 16.11 -1.25
CA ASP A 90 -0.49 17.24 -2.17
C ASP A 90 -0.26 16.75 -3.60
N ILE A 91 -1.35 16.46 -4.33
CA ILE A 91 -1.28 16.01 -5.73
C ILE A 91 -0.82 17.13 -6.67
N LYS A 92 -1.03 18.40 -6.30
CA LYS A 92 -0.66 19.55 -7.16
C LYS A 92 0.86 19.74 -7.31
N ARG A 93 1.65 19.10 -6.45
CA ARG A 93 3.13 19.13 -6.57
C ARG A 93 3.65 18.36 -7.79
N TYR A 94 2.82 17.50 -8.37
CA TYR A 94 3.20 16.71 -9.54
C TYR A 94 2.79 17.43 -10.81
N GLU A 95 3.75 17.68 -11.71
CA GLU A 95 3.51 18.39 -12.96
C GLU A 95 3.00 17.46 -14.05
N LYS A 96 3.37 16.17 -13.98
CA LYS A 96 3.08 15.16 -15.00
C LYS A 96 2.38 13.95 -14.44
N THR A 97 1.62 13.27 -15.28
CA THR A 97 1.00 11.97 -14.95
C THR A 97 2.05 10.94 -14.56
N SER A 98 3.17 10.89 -15.28
CA SER A 98 4.28 9.98 -14.98
C SER A 98 4.90 10.23 -13.60
N ASP A 99 4.91 11.47 -13.10
CA ASP A 99 5.43 11.78 -11.76
C ASP A 99 4.54 11.16 -10.67
N ILE A 100 3.21 11.17 -10.85
CA ILE A 100 2.27 10.52 -9.95
C ILE A 100 2.48 9.00 -9.96
N LEU A 101 2.60 8.38 -11.13
CA LEU A 101 2.84 6.95 -11.27
C LEU A 101 4.17 6.51 -10.65
N LYS A 102 5.23 7.34 -10.83
CA LYS A 102 6.52 7.10 -10.19
C LYS A 102 6.44 7.20 -8.67
N ALA A 103 5.76 8.23 -8.16
CA ALA A 103 5.57 8.41 -6.72
C ALA A 103 4.75 7.25 -6.12
N SER A 104 3.73 6.76 -6.83
CA SER A 104 2.96 5.58 -6.43
C SER A 104 3.86 4.35 -6.29
N LYS A 105 4.68 4.05 -7.31
CA LYS A 105 5.66 2.95 -7.25
C LYS A 105 6.61 3.09 -6.05
N GLU A 106 7.13 4.29 -5.80
CA GLU A 106 8.03 4.55 -4.66
C GLU A 106 7.31 4.38 -3.33
N PHE A 107 6.02 4.70 -3.28
CA PHE A 107 5.19 4.48 -2.11
C PHE A 107 5.01 2.98 -1.83
N GLU A 108 4.65 2.18 -2.84
CA GLU A 108 4.55 0.71 -2.73
C GLU A 108 5.88 0.08 -2.26
N GLN A 109 7.01 0.59 -2.75
CA GLN A 109 8.32 0.12 -2.27
C GLN A 109 8.53 0.43 -0.79
N THR A 110 8.02 1.57 -0.30
CA THR A 110 8.08 1.93 1.12
C THR A 110 7.22 1.00 1.96
N VAL A 111 6.01 0.69 1.50
CA VAL A 111 5.10 -0.29 2.14
C VAL A 111 5.77 -1.65 2.24
N LEU A 112 6.31 -2.18 1.13
CA LEU A 112 7.03 -3.45 1.12
C LEU A 112 8.20 -3.48 2.10
N ASN A 113 9.02 -2.43 2.12
CA ASN A 113 10.18 -2.36 3.01
C ASN A 113 9.77 -2.39 4.49
N ASN A 114 8.64 -1.75 4.84
CA ASN A 114 8.12 -1.81 6.22
C ASN A 114 7.61 -3.21 6.56
N ILE A 115 6.87 -3.87 5.66
CA ILE A 115 6.39 -5.25 5.84
C ILE A 115 7.58 -6.19 6.09
N LEU A 116 8.63 -6.11 5.27
CA LEU A 116 9.83 -6.93 5.42
C LEU A 116 10.53 -6.67 6.76
N THR A 117 10.61 -5.41 7.18
CA THR A 117 11.19 -5.03 8.47
C THR A 117 10.40 -5.61 9.64
N VAL A 118 9.06 -5.48 9.61
CA VAL A 118 8.18 -6.04 10.65
C VAL A 118 8.29 -7.56 10.70
N SER A 119 8.30 -8.22 9.52
CA SER A 119 8.45 -9.68 9.42
C SER A 119 9.79 -10.16 9.98
N GLU A 120 10.89 -9.44 9.70
CA GLU A 120 12.22 -9.78 10.23
C GLU A 120 12.27 -9.66 11.76
N ILE A 121 11.68 -8.59 12.32
CA ILE A 121 11.62 -8.39 13.77
C ILE A 121 10.76 -9.49 14.42
N ALA A 122 9.61 -9.80 13.84
CA ALA A 122 8.71 -10.85 14.31
C ALA A 122 9.39 -12.24 14.28
N ALA A 123 10.13 -12.55 13.21
CA ALA A 123 10.89 -13.79 13.10
C ALA A 123 11.95 -13.91 14.20
N LYS A 124 12.67 -12.82 14.50
CA LYS A 124 13.68 -12.79 15.60
C LYS A 124 13.02 -12.98 16.98
N ALA A 125 11.81 -12.50 17.16
CA ALA A 125 11.02 -12.69 18.38
C ALA A 125 10.36 -14.09 18.47
N GLY A 126 10.45 -14.91 17.42
CA GLY A 126 9.81 -16.22 17.34
C GLY A 126 8.30 -16.16 17.04
N ASP A 127 7.79 -15.03 16.57
CA ASP A 127 6.39 -14.84 16.22
C ASP A 127 6.11 -15.21 14.74
N GLY A 128 6.07 -16.51 14.47
CA GLY A 128 5.79 -17.03 13.13
C GLY A 128 4.42 -16.61 12.57
N SER A 129 3.45 -16.25 13.42
CA SER A 129 2.12 -15.88 12.93
C SER A 129 2.08 -14.50 12.27
N ILE A 130 2.92 -13.55 12.69
CA ILE A 130 3.08 -12.27 11.98
C ILE A 130 3.80 -12.50 10.64
N VAL A 131 4.82 -13.37 10.64
CA VAL A 131 5.55 -13.71 9.40
C VAL A 131 4.60 -14.32 8.38
N GLU A 132 3.83 -15.35 8.76
CA GLU A 132 2.83 -16.00 7.91
C GLU A 132 1.75 -15.02 7.43
N PHE A 133 1.28 -14.14 8.32
CA PHE A 133 0.27 -13.13 7.96
C PHE A 133 0.73 -12.21 6.83
N PHE A 134 2.02 -11.87 6.79
CA PHE A 134 2.56 -10.96 5.77
C PHE A 134 3.02 -11.64 4.48
N GLU A 135 3.00 -12.97 4.36
CA GLU A 135 3.42 -13.66 3.12
C GLU A 135 2.58 -13.23 1.92
N ASP A 136 1.24 -13.19 2.07
CA ASP A 136 0.33 -12.75 1.01
C ASP A 136 0.53 -11.27 0.68
N PHE A 137 0.69 -10.41 1.68
CA PHE A 137 0.97 -8.99 1.49
C PHE A 137 2.25 -8.75 0.69
N ILE A 138 3.32 -9.50 0.97
CA ILE A 138 4.58 -9.41 0.22
C ILE A 138 4.34 -9.76 -1.25
N ALA A 139 3.59 -10.82 -1.54
CA ALA A 139 3.30 -11.24 -2.90
C ALA A 139 2.45 -10.20 -3.65
N GLU A 140 1.41 -9.66 -3.00
CA GLU A 140 0.56 -8.59 -3.52
C GLU A 140 1.40 -7.33 -3.78
N GLN A 141 2.29 -6.95 -2.86
CA GLN A 141 3.11 -5.75 -2.96
C GLN A 141 4.14 -5.81 -4.09
N VAL A 142 4.77 -6.97 -4.30
CA VAL A 142 5.68 -7.18 -5.45
C VAL A 142 4.94 -7.01 -6.77
N LYS A 143 3.69 -7.50 -6.86
CA LYS A 143 2.83 -7.33 -8.04
C LYS A 143 2.47 -5.87 -8.24
N SER A 144 2.05 -5.15 -7.21
CA SER A 144 1.66 -3.73 -7.25
C SER A 144 2.83 -2.85 -7.72
N ILE A 145 4.04 -3.05 -7.17
CA ILE A 145 5.26 -2.36 -7.60
C ILE A 145 5.53 -2.58 -9.10
N SER A 146 5.38 -3.82 -9.58
CA SER A 146 5.57 -4.15 -11.00
C SER A 146 4.54 -3.44 -11.87
N GLU A 147 3.27 -3.44 -11.47
CA GLU A 147 2.18 -2.79 -12.18
C GLU A 147 2.36 -1.27 -12.28
N PHE A 148 2.67 -0.60 -11.19
CA PHE A 148 3.00 0.84 -11.21
C PHE A 148 4.23 1.15 -12.06
N ASN A 149 5.24 0.26 -12.06
CA ASN A 149 6.39 0.41 -12.93
C ASN A 149 6.01 0.32 -14.42
N ASP A 150 5.18 -0.63 -14.79
CA ASP A 150 4.71 -0.81 -16.16
C ASP A 150 3.87 0.38 -16.62
N LEU A 151 2.99 0.88 -15.76
CA LEU A 151 2.22 2.09 -16.02
C LEU A 151 3.12 3.30 -16.21
N TYR A 152 4.10 3.50 -15.33
CA TYR A 152 5.06 4.58 -15.43
C TYR A 152 5.83 4.54 -16.75
N VAL A 153 6.43 3.38 -17.09
CA VAL A 153 7.22 3.22 -18.32
C VAL A 153 6.38 3.43 -19.57
N ASN A 154 5.14 2.92 -19.58
CA ASN A 154 4.22 3.08 -20.70
C ASN A 154 3.74 4.53 -20.85
N CYS A 155 3.42 5.20 -19.75
CA CYS A 155 3.05 6.62 -19.75
C CYS A 155 4.18 7.49 -20.34
N VAL A 156 5.42 7.29 -19.87
CA VAL A 156 6.61 8.00 -20.42
C VAL A 156 6.81 7.70 -21.91
N ARG A 157 6.67 6.44 -22.33
CA ARG A 157 6.81 6.02 -23.74
C ARG A 157 5.76 6.66 -24.64
N CYS A 158 4.53 6.85 -24.16
CA CYS A 158 3.44 7.46 -24.91
C CYS A 158 3.57 8.98 -25.00
N GLY A 159 4.42 9.61 -24.20
CA GLY A 159 4.72 11.05 -24.26
C GLY A 159 4.02 11.90 -23.22
N ASP A 160 3.36 11.34 -22.20
CA ASP A 160 2.83 12.00 -20.99
C ASP A 160 1.93 13.24 -21.23
N ASP A 161 1.50 13.45 -22.48
CA ASP A 161 0.57 14.51 -22.88
C ASP A 161 -0.18 14.17 -24.17
N GLY A 162 -1.11 15.03 -24.56
CA GLY A 162 -1.81 14.99 -25.83
C GLY A 162 -2.44 13.63 -26.17
N MET A 163 -2.33 13.23 -27.44
CA MET A 163 -2.92 11.99 -27.95
C MET A 163 -2.26 10.73 -27.32
N GLY A 164 -0.97 10.79 -27.01
CA GLY A 164 -0.26 9.65 -26.40
C GLY A 164 -0.83 9.33 -25.02
N LEU A 165 -0.96 10.33 -24.16
CA LEU A 165 -1.54 10.18 -22.83
C LEU A 165 -3.02 9.75 -22.91
N PHE A 166 -3.79 10.31 -23.84
CA PHE A 166 -5.19 9.90 -24.05
C PHE A 166 -5.28 8.42 -24.42
N LEU A 167 -4.48 7.92 -25.37
CA LEU A 167 -4.50 6.51 -25.78
C LEU A 167 -4.01 5.59 -24.65
N PHE A 168 -3.02 6.02 -23.88
CA PHE A 168 -2.58 5.29 -22.69
C PHE A 168 -3.73 5.15 -21.70
N ASP A 169 -4.41 6.24 -21.34
CA ASP A 169 -5.55 6.23 -20.43
C ASP A 169 -6.69 5.32 -20.94
N GLN A 170 -7.03 5.42 -22.24
CA GLN A 170 -8.07 4.57 -22.84
C GLN A 170 -7.71 3.08 -22.80
N SER A 171 -6.42 2.74 -22.82
CA SER A 171 -5.97 1.35 -22.70
C SER A 171 -6.28 0.72 -21.35
N LEU A 172 -6.44 1.53 -20.30
CA LEU A 172 -6.77 1.09 -18.94
C LEU A 172 -8.27 0.80 -18.74
N LEU A 173 -9.12 1.21 -19.69
CA LEU A 173 -10.58 1.00 -19.62
C LEU A 173 -11.05 -0.36 -20.17
N LYS A 174 -10.14 -1.18 -20.67
CA LYS A 174 -10.44 -2.48 -21.28
C LYS A 174 -10.61 -3.58 -20.25
#